data_08eeffbfc2a049da1b37ace4ff6e7ec1
#
_entry.id   08eeffbfc2a049da1b37ace4ff6e7ec1
#
_cell.length_a   1.000
_cell.length_b   1.000
_cell.length_c   1.000
_cell.angle_alpha   90.00
_cell.angle_beta   90.00
_cell.angle_gamma   90.00
#
_symmetry.space_group_name_H-M   'P 1'
#
loop_
_entity.id
_entity.type
_entity.pdbx_description
1 polymer ?
#
loop_
_entity_poly.entity_id
_entity_poly.type
_entity_poly.pdbx_seq_one_letter_code
_entity_poly.pdbx_strand_id
1 'polypeptide(L)'
;VSGADIDKLMEGAAEGRKFALENPFEENDAMLYAATRNILLRKGKAVEIMANYEPSLHYVSEWWKQLFGESEGKDKKGIFPASVDLTTDLHSMGQFIQDGSRIMFETVMEVEEPTEQITIGEEPVDLDGLNYLAGKTMDFVNKSAMNGTILAHTCLLYTSDAADEL
;
A
#
# COMPACT_ATOMS: atom_id res chain seq x y z
N VAL A 1 13.06 -21.23 -14.00
CA VAL A 1 12.17 -21.90 -13.06
C VAL A 1 10.95 -21.05 -12.78
N SER A 2 11.09 -19.73 -12.59
CA SER A 2 9.96 -18.80 -12.39
C SER A 2 9.21 -18.44 -13.68
N GLY A 3 9.84 -18.62 -14.86
CA GLY A 3 9.30 -18.15 -16.14
C GLY A 3 9.49 -16.66 -16.41
N ALA A 4 10.13 -15.93 -15.49
CA ALA A 4 10.41 -14.52 -15.68
C ALA A 4 11.37 -14.27 -16.85
N ASP A 5 11.07 -13.28 -17.67
CA ASP A 5 11.92 -12.79 -18.74
C ASP A 5 13.03 -11.92 -18.13
N ILE A 6 14.23 -12.47 -18.08
CA ILE A 6 15.38 -11.82 -17.42
C ILE A 6 15.80 -10.55 -18.17
N ASP A 7 15.71 -10.54 -19.49
CA ASP A 7 16.11 -9.37 -20.29
C ASP A 7 15.17 -8.20 -20.01
N LYS A 8 13.85 -8.42 -20.01
CA LYS A 8 12.87 -7.40 -19.65
C LYS A 8 13.00 -6.92 -18.20
N LEU A 9 13.35 -7.82 -17.29
CA LEU A 9 13.60 -7.44 -15.90
C LEU A 9 14.81 -6.52 -15.77
N MET A 10 15.87 -6.77 -16.52
CA MET A 10 17.07 -5.94 -16.56
C MET A 10 16.83 -4.60 -17.28
N GLU A 11 16.02 -4.60 -18.34
CA GLU A 11 15.57 -3.36 -19.00
C GLU A 11 14.80 -2.47 -18.02
N GLY A 12 13.81 -3.02 -17.32
CA GLY A 12 13.05 -2.28 -16.30
C GLY A 12 13.94 -1.75 -15.16
N ALA A 13 14.92 -2.53 -14.71
CA ALA A 13 15.87 -2.06 -13.71
C ALA A 13 16.75 -0.89 -14.22
N ALA A 14 17.15 -0.92 -15.50
CA ALA A 14 17.90 0.17 -16.12
C ALA A 14 17.06 1.43 -16.26
N GLU A 15 15.79 1.31 -16.65
CA GLU A 15 14.85 2.41 -16.72
C GLU A 15 14.57 3.03 -15.33
N GLY A 16 14.30 2.20 -14.32
CA GLY A 16 14.12 2.67 -12.95
C GLY A 16 15.35 3.39 -12.40
N ARG A 17 16.56 2.88 -12.69
CA ARG A 17 17.80 3.55 -12.34
C ARG A 17 17.92 4.92 -13.02
N LYS A 18 17.62 4.99 -14.31
CA LYS A 18 17.64 6.24 -15.05
C LYS A 18 16.66 7.25 -14.47
N PHE A 19 15.41 6.84 -14.25
CA PHE A 19 14.38 7.65 -13.61
C PHE A 19 14.84 8.24 -12.27
N ALA A 20 15.38 7.39 -11.39
CA ALA A 20 15.81 7.80 -10.06
C ALA A 20 17.01 8.75 -10.03
N LEU A 21 17.88 8.71 -11.07
CA LEU A 21 19.11 9.53 -11.11
C LEU A 21 18.97 10.81 -11.93
N GLU A 22 18.10 10.84 -12.93
CA GLU A 22 18.06 11.93 -13.91
C GLU A 22 16.88 12.89 -13.70
N ASN A 23 15.80 12.45 -13.05
CA ASN A 23 14.65 13.33 -12.81
C ASN A 23 14.93 14.35 -11.69
N PRO A 24 14.46 15.59 -11.84
CA PRO A 24 14.50 16.56 -10.76
C PRO A 24 13.67 16.09 -9.56
N PHE A 25 13.93 16.68 -8.39
CA PHE A 25 13.30 16.25 -7.13
C PHE A 25 11.77 16.19 -7.21
N GLU A 26 11.16 17.22 -7.81
CA GLU A 26 9.70 17.39 -7.91
C GLU A 26 9.02 16.36 -8.82
N GLU A 27 9.78 15.72 -9.69
CA GLU A 27 9.32 14.71 -10.64
C GLU A 27 9.88 13.32 -10.31
N ASN A 28 10.51 13.16 -9.14
CA ASN A 28 11.19 11.94 -8.73
C ASN A 28 10.47 11.29 -7.54
N ASP A 29 9.55 10.38 -7.83
CA ASP A 29 8.74 9.69 -6.82
C ASP A 29 9.59 8.97 -5.75
N ALA A 30 10.76 8.45 -6.12
CA ALA A 30 11.65 7.81 -5.16
C ALA A 30 12.22 8.82 -4.14
N MET A 31 12.59 10.01 -4.61
CA MET A 31 13.08 11.09 -3.73
C MET A 31 11.94 11.69 -2.90
N LEU A 32 10.76 11.90 -3.50
CA LEU A 32 9.57 12.37 -2.79
C LEU A 32 9.15 11.40 -1.69
N TYR A 33 9.13 10.09 -1.99
CA TYR A 33 8.85 9.06 -1.00
C TYR A 33 9.87 9.07 0.14
N ALA A 34 11.16 9.12 -0.16
CA ALA A 34 12.20 9.18 0.85
C ALA A 34 12.11 10.44 1.71
N ALA A 35 11.82 11.60 1.13
CA ALA A 35 11.65 12.86 1.84
C ALA A 35 10.42 12.81 2.77
N THR A 36 9.28 12.33 2.26
CA THR A 36 8.04 12.17 3.03
C THR A 36 8.26 11.26 4.23
N ARG A 37 8.89 10.10 4.06
CA ARG A 37 9.24 9.19 5.16
C ARG A 37 10.09 9.88 6.23
N ASN A 38 11.10 10.66 5.82
CA ASN A 38 11.95 11.40 6.75
C ASN A 38 11.19 12.49 7.53
N ILE A 39 10.28 13.20 6.87
CA ILE A 39 9.42 14.21 7.52
C ILE A 39 8.52 13.51 8.55
N LEU A 40 7.85 12.43 8.17
CA LEU A 40 6.97 11.67 9.04
C LEU A 40 7.72 11.10 10.26
N LEU A 41 8.91 10.56 10.06
CA LEU A 41 9.76 10.10 11.17
C LEU A 41 10.07 11.22 12.15
N ARG A 42 10.42 12.43 11.66
CA ARG A 42 10.68 13.61 12.51
C ARG A 42 9.44 14.07 13.26
N LYS A 43 8.25 13.84 12.70
CA LYS A 43 6.95 14.07 13.34
C LYS A 43 6.54 12.95 14.31
N GLY A 44 7.39 11.96 14.55
CA GLY A 44 7.15 10.86 15.49
C GLY A 44 6.45 9.65 14.89
N LYS A 45 6.31 9.58 13.56
CA LYS A 45 5.76 8.42 12.87
C LYS A 45 6.88 7.39 12.67
N ALA A 46 6.98 6.45 13.58
CA ALA A 46 8.06 5.47 13.64
C ALA A 46 7.72 4.11 12.98
N VAL A 47 6.51 3.95 12.49
CA VAL A 47 6.03 2.73 11.83
C VAL A 47 5.40 3.09 10.50
N GLU A 48 5.84 2.45 9.43
CA GLU A 48 5.20 2.49 8.12
C GLU A 48 4.48 1.17 7.86
N ILE A 49 3.22 1.25 7.45
CA ILE A 49 2.40 0.10 7.11
C ILE A 49 2.17 0.11 5.60
N MET A 50 2.74 -0.88 4.90
CA MET A 50 2.42 -1.15 3.51
C MET A 50 1.08 -1.89 3.46
N ALA A 51 0.04 -1.24 2.95
CA ALA A 51 -1.29 -1.80 2.83
C ALA A 51 -1.56 -2.23 1.38
N ASN A 52 -1.92 -3.49 1.17
CA ASN A 52 -2.31 -4.00 -0.13
C ASN A 52 -3.70 -4.66 -0.08
N TYR A 53 -4.42 -4.61 -1.22
CA TYR A 53 -5.73 -5.22 -1.40
C TYR A 53 -5.71 -6.37 -2.42
N GLU A 54 -4.54 -6.63 -3.00
CA GLU A 54 -4.31 -7.67 -3.98
C GLU A 54 -3.44 -8.78 -3.40
N PRO A 55 -3.95 -10.01 -3.22
CA PRO A 55 -3.18 -11.12 -2.66
C PRO A 55 -1.87 -11.41 -3.41
N SER A 56 -1.80 -11.09 -4.69
CA SER A 56 -0.59 -11.23 -5.50
C SER A 56 0.55 -10.31 -5.07
N LEU A 57 0.24 -9.21 -4.36
CA LEU A 57 1.23 -8.26 -3.85
C LEU A 57 1.77 -8.61 -2.45
N HIS A 58 1.26 -9.67 -1.83
CA HIS A 58 1.72 -10.10 -0.49
C HIS A 58 3.24 -10.19 -0.42
N TYR A 59 3.88 -10.91 -1.35
CA TYR A 59 5.34 -11.07 -1.34
C TYR A 59 6.10 -9.81 -1.77
N VAL A 60 5.47 -8.85 -2.43
CA VAL A 60 6.06 -7.51 -2.65
C VAL A 60 6.19 -6.79 -1.33
N SER A 61 5.15 -6.85 -0.48
CA SER A 61 5.17 -6.29 0.87
C SER A 61 6.23 -6.97 1.76
N GLU A 62 6.34 -8.31 1.68
CA GLU A 62 7.37 -9.07 2.43
C GLU A 62 8.80 -8.67 1.99
N TRP A 63 9.04 -8.55 0.68
CA TRP A 63 10.32 -8.09 0.15
C TRP A 63 10.62 -6.65 0.57
N TRP A 64 9.63 -5.76 0.51
CA TRP A 64 9.77 -4.37 0.97
C TRP A 64 10.15 -4.30 2.45
N LYS A 65 9.54 -5.11 3.33
CA LYS A 65 9.90 -5.21 4.75
C LYS A 65 11.36 -5.64 4.93
N GLN A 66 11.80 -6.66 4.21
CA GLN A 66 13.19 -7.10 4.25
C GLN A 66 14.13 -5.98 3.81
N LEU A 67 13.86 -5.35 2.68
CA LEU A 67 14.71 -4.31 2.11
C LEU A 67 14.91 -3.14 3.09
N PHE A 68 13.83 -2.59 3.61
CA PHE A 68 13.89 -1.44 4.52
C PHE A 68 14.36 -1.84 5.92
N GLY A 69 13.93 -2.97 6.43
CA GLY A 69 14.36 -3.48 7.73
C GLY A 69 15.88 -3.69 7.82
N GLU A 70 16.45 -4.32 6.80
CA GLU A 70 17.90 -4.54 6.75
C GLU A 70 18.71 -3.28 6.42
N SER A 71 18.16 -2.39 5.60
CA SER A 71 18.88 -1.18 5.15
C SER A 71 18.84 -0.07 6.18
N GLU A 72 17.70 0.21 6.80
CA GLU A 72 17.47 1.37 7.64
C GLU A 72 17.49 1.07 9.16
N GLY A 73 17.26 -0.17 9.56
CA GLY A 73 17.24 -0.59 10.97
C GLY A 73 18.62 -0.63 11.62
N LYS A 74 19.34 0.49 11.62
CA LYS A 74 20.72 0.61 12.12
C LYS A 74 20.86 1.77 13.10
N ASP A 75 21.87 1.72 13.94
CA ASP A 75 22.20 2.78 14.91
C ASP A 75 21.02 3.14 15.84
N LYS A 76 20.11 2.22 16.10
CA LYS A 76 18.87 2.45 16.87
C LYS A 76 17.95 3.49 16.21
N LYS A 77 17.96 3.59 14.89
CA LYS A 77 17.18 4.51 14.06
C LYS A 77 16.39 3.73 13.02
N GLY A 78 15.57 4.46 12.28
CA GLY A 78 14.79 3.95 11.16
C GLY A 78 13.31 3.88 11.47
N ILE A 79 12.53 3.71 10.40
CA ILE A 79 11.09 3.48 10.45
C ILE A 79 10.87 1.98 10.43
N PHE A 80 10.06 1.45 11.35
CA PHE A 80 9.75 0.03 11.37
C PHE A 80 8.81 -0.33 10.21
N PRO A 81 9.22 -1.20 9.28
CA PRO A 81 8.40 -1.60 8.16
C PRO A 81 7.42 -2.71 8.57
N ALA A 82 6.13 -2.45 8.45
CA ALA A 82 5.06 -3.42 8.65
C ALA A 82 4.23 -3.55 7.37
N SER A 83 3.40 -4.58 7.27
CA SER A 83 2.44 -4.71 6.17
C SER A 83 1.12 -5.31 6.66
N VAL A 84 0.05 -5.03 5.92
CA VAL A 84 -1.28 -5.60 6.10
C VAL A 84 -1.86 -6.04 4.76
N ASP A 85 -2.55 -7.18 4.77
CA ASP A 85 -3.29 -7.70 3.63
C ASP A 85 -4.79 -7.39 3.83
N LEU A 86 -5.26 -6.37 3.20
CA LEU A 86 -6.64 -5.94 3.33
C LEU A 86 -7.52 -6.61 2.24
N THR A 87 -8.77 -6.96 2.53
CA THR A 87 -9.55 -6.63 3.74
C THR A 87 -9.37 -7.60 4.91
N THR A 88 -8.59 -8.66 4.77
CA THR A 88 -8.42 -9.70 5.80
C THR A 88 -7.99 -9.11 7.14
N ASP A 89 -6.97 -8.25 7.12
CA ASP A 89 -6.41 -7.65 8.33
C ASP A 89 -7.22 -6.48 8.90
N LEU A 90 -8.33 -6.08 8.26
CA LEU A 90 -9.24 -5.09 8.86
C LEU A 90 -9.83 -5.57 10.19
N HIS A 91 -10.06 -6.87 10.32
CA HIS A 91 -10.61 -7.45 11.55
C HIS A 91 -9.55 -7.71 12.64
N SER A 92 -8.28 -7.60 12.30
CA SER A 92 -7.17 -7.78 13.26
C SER A 92 -6.46 -6.44 13.53
N MET A 93 -5.94 -5.81 12.51
CA MET A 93 -5.09 -4.62 12.61
C MET A 93 -5.87 -3.31 12.41
N GLY A 94 -7.01 -3.35 11.71
CA GLY A 94 -7.76 -2.14 11.35
C GLY A 94 -8.16 -1.31 12.55
N GLN A 95 -8.62 -1.93 13.64
CA GLN A 95 -8.96 -1.22 14.87
C GLN A 95 -7.74 -0.48 15.47
N PHE A 96 -6.58 -1.12 15.48
CA PHE A 96 -5.37 -0.50 16.02
C PHE A 96 -4.85 0.63 15.13
N ILE A 97 -4.91 0.44 13.81
CA ILE A 97 -4.54 1.47 12.84
C ILE A 97 -5.45 2.68 13.02
N GLN A 98 -6.76 2.44 13.15
CA GLN A 98 -7.76 3.50 13.25
C GLN A 98 -7.73 4.25 14.58
N ASP A 99 -7.56 3.58 15.70
CA ASP A 99 -7.74 4.15 17.06
C ASP A 99 -6.62 3.81 18.05
N GLY A 100 -5.51 3.24 17.57
CA GLY A 100 -4.34 2.94 18.40
C GLY A 100 -3.36 4.11 18.49
N SER A 101 -2.11 3.78 18.83
CA SER A 101 -1.02 4.76 18.95
C SER A 101 -0.74 5.48 17.63
N ARG A 102 -0.64 6.81 17.67
CA ARG A 102 -0.46 7.68 16.49
C ARG A 102 0.99 7.73 15.99
N ILE A 103 1.72 6.64 16.09
CA ILE A 103 3.12 6.51 15.67
C ILE A 103 3.30 5.94 14.27
N MET A 104 2.23 5.67 13.55
CA MET A 104 2.26 5.01 12.25
C MET A 104 1.69 5.89 11.13
N PHE A 105 2.03 5.52 9.90
CA PHE A 105 1.41 6.01 8.67
C PHE A 105 1.27 4.85 7.69
N GLU A 106 0.39 4.98 6.72
CA GLU A 106 0.13 3.96 5.73
C GLU A 106 0.61 4.39 4.34
N THR A 107 1.18 3.42 3.61
CA THR A 107 1.45 3.50 2.17
C THR A 107 0.57 2.46 1.50
N VAL A 108 -0.43 2.90 0.75
CA VAL A 108 -1.40 2.02 0.09
C VAL A 108 -0.94 1.70 -1.33
N MET A 109 -0.89 0.41 -1.67
CA MET A 109 -0.63 -0.04 -3.03
C MET A 109 -1.95 -0.25 -3.78
N GLU A 110 -2.09 0.44 -4.91
CA GLU A 110 -3.22 0.27 -5.82
C GLU A 110 -2.75 -0.39 -7.11
N VAL A 111 -3.51 -1.36 -7.59
CA VAL A 111 -3.36 -1.96 -8.92
C VAL A 111 -4.33 -1.27 -9.87
N GLU A 112 -3.83 -0.49 -10.82
CA GLU A 112 -4.68 0.25 -11.76
C GLU A 112 -5.52 -0.69 -12.62
N GLU A 113 -4.87 -1.70 -13.20
CA GLU A 113 -5.51 -2.70 -14.06
C GLU A 113 -5.20 -4.11 -13.54
N PRO A 114 -6.21 -4.89 -13.14
CA PRO A 114 -6.00 -6.25 -12.69
C PRO A 114 -5.58 -7.15 -13.88
N THR A 115 -4.72 -8.12 -13.61
CA THR A 115 -4.28 -9.09 -14.62
C THR A 115 -5.43 -9.95 -15.13
N GLU A 116 -6.39 -10.27 -14.26
CA GLU A 116 -7.56 -11.08 -14.56
C GLU A 116 -8.82 -10.39 -14.00
N GLN A 117 -9.92 -10.47 -14.75
CA GLN A 117 -11.19 -9.93 -14.28
C GLN A 117 -12.19 -11.06 -14.03
N ILE A 118 -12.65 -11.16 -12.78
CA ILE A 118 -13.73 -12.05 -12.38
C ILE A 118 -14.99 -11.21 -12.15
N THR A 119 -16.06 -11.53 -12.86
CA THR A 119 -17.36 -10.89 -12.66
C THR A 119 -18.21 -11.76 -11.73
N ILE A 120 -18.83 -11.12 -10.76
CA ILE A 120 -19.73 -11.77 -9.79
C ILE A 120 -21.02 -12.14 -10.50
N GLY A 121 -21.38 -13.42 -10.42
CA GLY A 121 -22.64 -13.93 -10.96
C GLY A 121 -23.84 -13.57 -10.10
N GLU A 122 -25.03 -13.72 -10.68
CA GLU A 122 -26.29 -13.66 -9.92
C GLU A 122 -26.68 -15.07 -9.48
N GLU A 123 -26.98 -15.23 -8.19
CA GLU A 123 -27.48 -16.50 -7.66
C GLU A 123 -28.99 -16.60 -7.78
N PRO A 124 -29.56 -17.79 -8.17
CA PRO A 124 -31.00 -17.97 -8.31
C PRO A 124 -31.79 -17.70 -7.04
N VAL A 125 -31.15 -17.89 -5.88
CA VAL A 125 -31.73 -17.61 -4.57
C VAL A 125 -30.69 -16.81 -3.77
N ASP A 126 -31.02 -15.58 -3.48
CA ASP A 126 -30.14 -14.62 -2.76
C ASP A 126 -30.10 -14.95 -1.25
N LEU A 127 -29.45 -16.07 -0.91
CA LEU A 127 -29.37 -16.54 0.49
C LEU A 127 -28.50 -15.66 1.38
N ASP A 128 -27.48 -15.06 0.82
CA ASP A 128 -26.51 -14.23 1.52
C ASP A 128 -26.78 -12.72 1.37
N GLY A 129 -27.75 -12.34 0.54
CA GLY A 129 -28.10 -10.94 0.29
C GLY A 129 -27.09 -10.21 -0.59
N LEU A 130 -26.24 -10.94 -1.35
CA LEU A 130 -25.14 -10.34 -2.13
C LEU A 130 -25.46 -10.15 -3.62
N ASN A 131 -26.66 -10.50 -4.10
CA ASN A 131 -27.03 -10.30 -5.50
C ASN A 131 -26.95 -8.83 -5.97
N TYR A 132 -26.91 -7.85 -5.07
CA TYR A 132 -26.66 -6.46 -5.43
C TYR A 132 -25.26 -6.23 -6.03
N LEU A 133 -24.32 -7.18 -5.84
CA LEU A 133 -22.98 -7.16 -6.44
C LEU A 133 -22.96 -7.83 -7.81
N ALA A 134 -24.02 -8.51 -8.24
CA ALA A 134 -24.08 -9.19 -9.52
C ALA A 134 -23.74 -8.23 -10.67
N GLY A 135 -22.90 -8.69 -11.60
CA GLY A 135 -22.39 -7.88 -12.70
C GLY A 135 -21.21 -6.94 -12.33
N LYS A 136 -20.85 -6.82 -11.07
CA LYS A 136 -19.64 -6.11 -10.65
C LYS A 136 -18.43 -7.02 -10.76
N THR A 137 -17.25 -6.44 -10.97
CA THR A 137 -15.98 -7.19 -10.95
C THR A 137 -15.43 -7.29 -9.53
N MET A 138 -14.60 -8.29 -9.26
CA MET A 138 -13.87 -8.39 -7.98
C MET A 138 -12.96 -7.19 -7.76
N ASP A 139 -12.33 -6.68 -8.83
CA ASP A 139 -11.53 -5.44 -8.78
C ASP A 139 -12.37 -4.24 -8.29
N PHE A 140 -13.59 -4.10 -8.80
CA PHE A 140 -14.51 -3.04 -8.33
C PHE A 140 -14.80 -3.18 -6.83
N VAL A 141 -15.01 -4.40 -6.34
CA VAL A 141 -15.27 -4.65 -4.91
C VAL A 141 -14.04 -4.31 -4.07
N ASN A 142 -12.86 -4.77 -4.48
CA ASN A 142 -11.60 -4.46 -3.79
C ASN A 142 -11.30 -2.96 -3.74
N LYS A 143 -11.43 -2.27 -4.87
CA LYS A 143 -11.23 -0.81 -4.94
C LYS A 143 -12.26 -0.04 -4.12
N SER A 144 -13.51 -0.51 -4.08
CA SER A 144 -14.54 0.10 -3.23
C SER A 144 -14.19 -0.04 -1.73
N ALA A 145 -13.72 -1.22 -1.33
CA ALA A 145 -13.26 -1.46 0.04
C ALA A 145 -12.01 -0.61 0.36
N MET A 146 -11.04 -0.55 -0.54
CA MET A 146 -9.85 0.28 -0.42
C MET A 146 -10.21 1.75 -0.22
N ASN A 147 -11.04 2.32 -1.07
CA ASN A 147 -11.45 3.72 -0.99
C ASN A 147 -12.20 4.03 0.31
N GLY A 148 -13.07 3.13 0.76
CA GLY A 148 -13.75 3.26 2.05
C GLY A 148 -12.79 3.25 3.23
N THR A 149 -11.80 2.37 3.20
CA THR A 149 -10.78 2.28 4.26
C THR A 149 -9.85 3.50 4.25
N ILE A 150 -9.38 3.93 3.08
CA ILE A 150 -8.56 5.15 2.96
C ILE A 150 -9.30 6.35 3.54
N LEU A 151 -10.59 6.51 3.19
CA LEU A 151 -11.39 7.61 3.73
C LEU A 151 -11.49 7.54 5.26
N ALA A 152 -11.76 6.37 5.82
CA ALA A 152 -11.85 6.18 7.27
C ALA A 152 -10.52 6.47 7.97
N HIS A 153 -9.42 5.93 7.46
CA HIS A 153 -8.09 6.11 8.04
C HIS A 153 -7.59 7.56 7.88
N THR A 154 -7.82 8.20 6.73
CA THR A 154 -7.43 9.60 6.51
C THR A 154 -8.11 10.53 7.50
N CYS A 155 -9.41 10.34 7.74
CA CYS A 155 -10.16 11.18 8.71
C CYS A 155 -9.62 11.11 10.15
N LEU A 156 -8.91 10.03 10.50
CA LEU A 156 -8.44 9.78 11.87
C LEU A 156 -6.92 9.87 12.02
N LEU A 157 -6.16 9.50 10.98
CA LEU A 157 -4.69 9.57 10.98
C LEU A 157 -4.16 10.98 10.66
N TYR A 158 -4.92 11.75 9.87
CA TYR A 158 -4.62 13.14 9.54
C TYR A 158 -5.50 14.08 10.37
N THR A 159 -5.18 14.26 11.64
CA THR A 159 -5.68 15.44 12.33
C THR A 159 -4.84 16.64 11.91
N SER A 160 -5.46 17.60 11.25
CA SER A 160 -5.17 19.03 10.99
C SER A 160 -3.72 19.54 10.84
N ASP A 161 -2.69 18.94 11.39
CA ASP A 161 -1.35 19.55 11.45
C ASP A 161 -0.41 19.14 10.30
N ALA A 162 -0.76 18.16 9.48
CA ALA A 162 0.12 17.70 8.40
C ALA A 162 -0.24 18.28 7.03
N ALA A 163 -1.47 18.74 6.83
CA ALA A 163 -1.92 19.31 5.58
C ALA A 163 -1.53 20.78 5.38
N ASP A 164 -1.24 21.51 6.47
CA ASP A 164 -0.91 22.94 6.44
C ASP A 164 0.58 23.24 6.22
N GLU A 165 1.44 22.21 6.13
CA GLU A 165 2.89 22.38 5.99
C GLU A 165 3.49 21.78 4.69
N LEU A 166 2.65 21.34 3.74
CA LEU A 166 3.05 20.96 2.39
C LEU A 166 2.59 22.01 1.38
#